data_ce6496b22b9c892b265f4fc0222264b5
#
_entry.id   ce6496b22b9c892b265f4fc0222264b5
#
_cell.length_a   1.000
_cell.length_b   1.000
_cell.length_c   1.000
_cell.angle_alpha   90.00
_cell.angle_beta   90.00
_cell.angle_gamma   90.00
#
_symmetry.space_group_name_H-M   'P 1'
#
loop_
_entity.id
_entity.type
_entity.pdbx_description
1 polymer ?
#
loop_
_entity_poly.entity_id
_entity_poly.type
_entity_poly.pdbx_seq_one_letter_code
_entity_poly.pdbx_strand_id
1 'polypeptide(L)'
;KDEFADDFGVVFMQGACGDITQVDNTAAADVVMSGPAVGRKIGLSVAGETVKLLTQMRFHESAPLAASRKLIHLKPRQPTDEQLAWAREHVASDEPTPSWWSNEGFWSRSWIELDEHNKIEPEVPCELQAISIGRTAYASNPGEFFCALGNDIKRRSPFDNTFIAELANGCIGYVPTEDAYEGGYESSMCLSSKMEPGNGEIIVDETVKLLETMTVPADAPV
;
A
#
# COMPACT_ATOMS: atom_id res chain seq x y z
N LYS A 1 -23.18 -8.44 9.67
CA LYS A 1 -24.38 -8.85 8.88
C LYS A 1 -25.54 -9.28 9.78
N ASP A 2 -25.27 -9.91 10.91
CA ASP A 2 -26.30 -10.46 11.79
C ASP A 2 -27.21 -9.41 12.45
N GLU A 3 -26.83 -8.13 12.42
CA GLU A 3 -27.61 -7.01 12.98
C GLU A 3 -28.32 -6.15 11.92
N PHE A 4 -28.12 -6.45 10.65
CA PHE A 4 -28.69 -5.73 9.52
C PHE A 4 -29.49 -6.68 8.63
N ALA A 5 -30.44 -6.14 7.87
CA ALA A 5 -31.20 -6.89 6.90
C ALA A 5 -30.28 -7.61 5.88
N ASP A 6 -30.72 -8.71 5.30
CA ASP A 6 -29.93 -9.53 4.36
C ASP A 6 -29.46 -8.78 3.10
N ASP A 7 -30.05 -7.64 2.80
CA ASP A 7 -29.71 -6.76 1.69
C ASP A 7 -28.61 -5.73 2.01
N PHE A 8 -28.06 -5.73 3.24
CA PHE A 8 -26.99 -4.82 3.64
C PHE A 8 -25.65 -5.24 3.03
N GLY A 9 -25.12 -4.42 2.12
CA GLY A 9 -23.82 -4.61 1.48
C GLY A 9 -22.69 -3.96 2.27
N VAL A 10 -21.53 -4.62 2.35
CA VAL A 10 -20.30 -4.08 2.93
C VAL A 10 -19.17 -4.19 1.90
N VAL A 11 -18.50 -3.08 1.64
CA VAL A 11 -17.27 -3.02 0.84
C VAL A 11 -16.14 -2.57 1.77
N PHE A 12 -15.09 -3.37 1.84
CA PHE A 12 -13.85 -3.02 2.54
C PHE A 12 -12.81 -2.59 1.52
N MET A 13 -12.21 -1.42 1.72
CA MET A 13 -11.06 -0.96 0.93
C MET A 13 -9.84 -0.85 1.84
N GLN A 14 -8.75 -1.49 1.43
CA GLN A 14 -7.48 -1.40 2.15
C GLN A 14 -6.88 -0.01 1.94
N GLY A 15 -6.58 0.67 3.03
CA GLY A 15 -5.82 1.93 3.02
C GLY A 15 -4.32 1.68 3.00
N ALA A 16 -3.52 2.74 2.90
CA ALA A 16 -2.06 2.64 2.94
C ALA A 16 -1.59 1.93 4.21
N CYS A 17 -1.05 0.74 4.07
CA CYS A 17 -0.65 -0.15 5.19
C CYS A 17 0.62 -0.96 4.92
N GLY A 18 1.45 -0.55 3.94
CA GLY A 18 2.67 -1.27 3.61
C GLY A 18 3.64 -1.44 4.79
N ASP A 19 3.59 -0.55 5.78
CA ASP A 19 4.37 -0.59 7.03
C ASP A 19 3.50 -0.86 8.28
N ILE A 20 2.27 -1.37 8.10
CA ILE A 20 1.33 -1.58 9.20
C ILE A 20 1.13 -3.08 9.46
N THR A 21 1.23 -3.48 10.72
CA THR A 21 0.96 -4.86 11.16
C THR A 21 0.11 -4.86 12.42
N GLN A 22 -0.62 -5.96 12.66
CA GLN A 22 -1.32 -6.21 13.91
C GLN A 22 -0.39 -6.74 15.01
N VAL A 23 0.87 -7.03 14.70
CA VAL A 23 1.83 -7.60 15.63
C VAL A 23 2.52 -6.47 16.40
N ASP A 24 2.46 -6.51 17.71
CA ASP A 24 3.28 -5.67 18.59
C ASP A 24 4.63 -6.34 18.80
N ASN A 25 5.65 -5.89 18.09
CA ASN A 25 7.01 -6.42 18.19
C ASN A 25 7.69 -6.14 19.54
N THR A 26 7.07 -5.33 20.39
CA THR A 26 7.56 -5.04 21.76
C THR A 26 6.88 -5.90 22.83
N ALA A 27 5.83 -6.63 22.47
CA ALA A 27 5.10 -7.50 23.38
C ALA A 27 5.93 -8.72 23.80
N ALA A 28 5.57 -9.32 24.94
CA ALA A 28 6.18 -10.56 25.39
C ALA A 28 5.88 -11.72 24.41
N ALA A 29 6.82 -12.66 24.27
CA ALA A 29 6.76 -13.72 23.26
C ALA A 29 5.55 -14.69 23.41
N ASP A 30 4.91 -14.73 24.57
CA ASP A 30 3.73 -15.55 24.84
C ASP A 30 2.40 -14.87 24.48
N VAL A 31 2.44 -13.60 24.05
CA VAL A 31 1.24 -12.87 23.62
C VAL A 31 0.80 -13.36 22.25
N VAL A 32 -0.41 -13.88 22.16
CA VAL A 32 -1.01 -14.35 20.89
C VAL A 32 -1.52 -13.15 20.10
N MET A 33 -0.87 -12.85 18.95
CA MET A 33 -1.16 -11.70 18.11
C MET A 33 -1.65 -12.08 16.68
N SER A 34 -1.90 -13.35 16.44
CA SER A 34 -2.37 -13.86 15.16
C SER A 34 -3.42 -14.97 15.34
N GLY A 35 -4.07 -15.35 14.23
CA GLY A 35 -5.07 -16.41 14.19
C GLY A 35 -6.51 -15.91 14.26
N PRO A 36 -7.49 -16.84 14.14
CA PRO A 36 -8.91 -16.50 13.96
C PRO A 36 -9.51 -15.68 15.09
N ALA A 37 -9.07 -15.91 16.34
CA ALA A 37 -9.57 -15.17 17.51
C ALA A 37 -9.13 -13.69 17.49
N VAL A 38 -7.89 -13.44 17.08
CA VAL A 38 -7.35 -12.07 16.93
C VAL A 38 -8.04 -11.37 15.77
N GLY A 39 -8.16 -12.03 14.60
CA GLY A 39 -8.88 -11.48 13.47
C GLY A 39 -10.34 -11.15 13.80
N ARG A 40 -11.04 -12.00 14.54
CA ARG A 40 -12.40 -11.72 15.02
C ARG A 40 -12.45 -10.49 15.93
N LYS A 41 -11.50 -10.36 16.86
CA LYS A 41 -11.42 -9.20 17.78
C LYS A 41 -11.24 -7.90 17.00
N ILE A 42 -10.31 -7.87 16.02
CA ILE A 42 -10.07 -6.70 15.16
C ILE A 42 -11.32 -6.38 14.35
N GLY A 43 -11.92 -7.38 13.68
CA GLY A 43 -13.12 -7.20 12.89
C GLY A 43 -14.30 -6.66 13.69
N LEU A 44 -14.51 -7.16 14.93
CA LEU A 44 -15.56 -6.63 15.82
C LEU A 44 -15.28 -5.19 16.25
N SER A 45 -14.02 -4.81 16.46
CA SER A 45 -13.67 -3.42 16.79
C SER A 45 -14.01 -2.47 15.65
N VAL A 46 -13.65 -2.82 14.41
CA VAL A 46 -13.97 -2.03 13.21
C VAL A 46 -15.49 -1.97 12.99
N ALA A 47 -16.18 -3.11 13.11
CA ALA A 47 -17.63 -3.16 12.95
C ALA A 47 -18.35 -2.30 13.99
N GLY A 48 -17.91 -2.35 15.26
CA GLY A 48 -18.49 -1.54 16.32
C GLY A 48 -18.37 -0.03 16.07
N GLU A 49 -17.19 0.42 15.60
CA GLU A 49 -17.01 1.83 15.22
C GLU A 49 -17.87 2.21 14.02
N THR A 50 -17.98 1.32 13.01
CA THR A 50 -18.85 1.53 11.85
C THR A 50 -20.31 1.70 12.26
N VAL A 51 -20.85 0.81 13.12
CA VAL A 51 -22.23 0.92 13.62
C VAL A 51 -22.45 2.23 14.37
N LYS A 52 -21.51 2.62 15.22
CA LYS A 52 -21.56 3.91 15.92
C LYS A 52 -21.63 5.09 14.94
N LEU A 53 -20.79 5.10 13.90
CA LEU A 53 -20.80 6.16 12.91
C LEU A 53 -22.10 6.22 12.10
N LEU A 54 -22.69 5.08 11.74
CA LEU A 54 -23.96 5.02 11.01
C LEU A 54 -25.09 5.80 11.72
N THR A 55 -25.08 5.86 13.05
CA THR A 55 -26.11 6.61 13.82
C THR A 55 -25.96 8.13 13.67
N GLN A 56 -24.83 8.62 13.15
CA GLN A 56 -24.51 10.04 13.00
C GLN A 56 -24.47 10.47 11.53
N MET A 57 -24.50 9.51 10.61
CA MET A 57 -24.44 9.80 9.17
C MET A 57 -25.70 10.45 8.65
N ARG A 58 -25.53 11.35 7.69
CA ARG A 58 -26.61 11.90 6.87
C ARG A 58 -26.51 11.30 5.49
N PHE A 59 -27.62 10.82 4.99
CA PHE A 59 -27.71 10.25 3.65
C PHE A 59 -28.24 11.30 2.68
N HIS A 60 -27.65 11.33 1.49
CA HIS A 60 -28.04 12.23 0.41
C HIS A 60 -28.51 11.38 -0.77
N GLU A 61 -29.55 11.83 -1.47
CA GLU A 61 -30.13 11.11 -2.61
C GLU A 61 -29.23 11.15 -3.85
N SER A 62 -28.35 12.14 -3.94
CA SER A 62 -27.44 12.31 -5.07
C SER A 62 -26.18 13.07 -4.66
N ALA A 63 -25.09 12.81 -5.36
CA ALA A 63 -23.86 13.58 -5.29
C ALA A 63 -23.19 13.62 -6.67
N PRO A 64 -22.51 14.72 -7.04
CA PRO A 64 -21.68 14.75 -8.23
C PRO A 64 -20.60 13.67 -8.21
N LEU A 65 -20.37 13.02 -9.33
CA LEU A 65 -19.33 12.03 -9.51
C LEU A 65 -18.30 12.53 -10.52
N ALA A 66 -17.03 12.33 -10.24
CA ALA A 66 -15.96 12.52 -11.19
C ALA A 66 -14.91 11.41 -11.04
N ALA A 67 -14.19 11.13 -12.12
CA ALA A 67 -13.08 10.18 -12.10
C ALA A 67 -11.95 10.69 -13.01
N SER A 68 -10.73 10.42 -12.60
CA SER A 68 -9.53 10.72 -13.39
C SER A 68 -8.51 9.59 -13.19
N ARG A 69 -7.63 9.39 -14.19
CA ARG A 69 -6.56 8.41 -14.11
C ARG A 69 -5.30 8.91 -14.78
N LYS A 70 -4.15 8.41 -14.32
CA LYS A 70 -2.84 8.67 -14.88
C LYS A 70 -1.98 7.43 -14.81
N LEU A 71 -1.30 7.09 -15.87
CA LEU A 71 -0.24 6.08 -15.87
C LEU A 71 1.10 6.82 -15.76
N ILE A 72 1.90 6.43 -14.78
CA ILE A 72 3.29 6.85 -14.64
C ILE A 72 4.20 5.64 -14.74
N HIS A 73 5.48 5.86 -15.05
CA HIS A 73 6.49 4.82 -15.11
C HIS A 73 7.57 5.13 -14.08
N LEU A 74 7.85 4.17 -13.23
CA LEU A 74 8.81 4.27 -12.13
C LEU A 74 10.02 3.40 -12.44
N LYS A 75 11.17 3.77 -11.88
CA LYS A 75 12.39 2.96 -12.04
C LYS A 75 12.48 1.95 -10.91
N PRO A 76 12.73 0.67 -11.23
CA PRO A 76 13.09 -0.31 -10.21
C PRO A 76 14.54 -0.13 -9.79
N ARG A 77 14.86 -0.52 -8.54
CA ARG A 77 16.24 -0.66 -8.07
C ARG A 77 17.00 -1.69 -8.90
N GLN A 78 18.28 -1.42 -9.12
CA GLN A 78 19.18 -2.33 -9.82
C GLN A 78 20.19 -2.91 -8.84
N PRO A 79 20.34 -4.24 -8.74
CA PRO A 79 21.48 -4.83 -8.04
C PRO A 79 22.80 -4.38 -8.69
N THR A 80 23.78 -4.06 -7.87
CA THR A 80 25.11 -3.70 -8.37
C THR A 80 25.84 -4.92 -8.92
N ASP A 81 26.88 -4.70 -9.75
CA ASP A 81 27.70 -5.80 -10.26
C ASP A 81 28.37 -6.62 -9.14
N GLU A 82 28.72 -5.96 -8.03
CA GLU A 82 29.28 -6.61 -6.84
C GLU A 82 28.24 -7.48 -6.14
N GLN A 83 27.00 -6.98 -5.99
CA GLN A 83 25.88 -7.75 -5.44
C GLN A 83 25.55 -8.96 -6.31
N LEU A 84 25.55 -8.80 -7.62
CA LEU A 84 25.30 -9.91 -8.56
C LEU A 84 26.43 -10.93 -8.57
N ALA A 85 27.70 -10.50 -8.44
CA ALA A 85 28.84 -11.41 -8.32
C ALA A 85 28.71 -12.25 -7.04
N TRP A 86 28.47 -11.59 -5.91
CA TRP A 86 28.24 -12.26 -4.63
C TRP A 86 27.04 -13.23 -4.71
N ALA A 87 25.93 -12.80 -5.30
CA ALA A 87 24.74 -13.61 -5.45
C ALA A 87 24.98 -14.91 -6.25
N ARG A 88 25.78 -14.84 -7.33
CA ARG A 88 26.13 -16.03 -8.14
C ARG A 88 26.97 -17.03 -7.37
N GLU A 89 27.78 -16.59 -6.43
CA GLU A 89 28.57 -17.47 -5.57
C GLU A 89 27.74 -18.15 -4.48
N HIS A 90 26.68 -17.47 -3.98
CA HIS A 90 25.88 -17.92 -2.84
C HIS A 90 24.48 -18.47 -3.21
N VAL A 91 24.11 -18.46 -4.49
CA VAL A 91 22.77 -18.88 -4.97
C VAL A 91 22.43 -20.33 -4.59
N ALA A 92 23.39 -21.21 -4.44
CA ALA A 92 23.23 -22.60 -4.03
C ALA A 92 23.33 -22.82 -2.52
N SER A 93 23.47 -21.75 -1.73
CA SER A 93 23.51 -21.86 -0.27
C SER A 93 22.14 -22.19 0.27
N ASP A 94 22.00 -23.39 0.84
CA ASP A 94 20.80 -23.88 1.52
C ASP A 94 21.07 -24.11 3.02
N GLU A 95 22.02 -23.40 3.59
CA GLU A 95 22.34 -23.49 5.01
C GLU A 95 21.10 -23.19 5.87
N PRO A 96 20.75 -24.08 6.81
CA PRO A 96 19.67 -23.82 7.73
C PRO A 96 19.95 -22.57 8.56
N THR A 97 19.11 -21.56 8.43
CA THR A 97 19.25 -20.30 9.16
C THR A 97 18.11 -20.14 10.15
N PRO A 98 18.30 -19.38 11.26
CA PRO A 98 17.25 -19.14 12.26
C PRO A 98 15.99 -18.50 11.68
N SER A 99 16.13 -17.79 10.57
CA SER A 99 15.02 -17.22 9.84
C SER A 99 15.35 -17.12 8.34
N TRP A 100 14.33 -17.09 7.49
CA TRP A 100 14.52 -16.93 6.04
C TRP A 100 15.22 -15.62 5.65
N TRP A 101 15.13 -14.56 6.48
CA TRP A 101 15.86 -13.29 6.35
C TRP A 101 17.37 -13.42 6.36
N SER A 102 17.91 -14.38 7.11
CA SER A 102 19.35 -14.62 7.21
C SER A 102 19.84 -15.61 6.18
N ASN A 103 18.98 -16.06 5.24
CA ASN A 103 19.34 -17.02 4.22
C ASN A 103 20.01 -16.33 3.02
N GLU A 104 21.32 -16.54 2.85
CA GLU A 104 22.10 -15.97 1.76
C GLU A 104 21.60 -16.43 0.39
N GLY A 105 21.24 -17.72 0.26
CA GLY A 105 20.68 -18.26 -0.97
C GLY A 105 19.35 -17.64 -1.35
N PHE A 106 18.50 -17.25 -0.36
CA PHE A 106 17.26 -16.54 -0.62
C PHE A 106 17.55 -15.16 -1.25
N TRP A 107 18.42 -14.36 -0.64
CA TRP A 107 18.75 -13.02 -1.15
C TRP A 107 19.49 -13.09 -2.48
N SER A 108 20.37 -14.06 -2.65
CA SER A 108 21.09 -14.30 -3.90
C SER A 108 20.12 -14.57 -5.06
N ARG A 109 19.16 -15.46 -4.86
CA ARG A 109 18.10 -15.72 -5.86
C ARG A 109 17.26 -14.47 -6.13
N SER A 110 16.88 -13.75 -5.09
CA SER A 110 16.07 -12.53 -5.21
C SER A 110 16.75 -11.44 -6.04
N TRP A 111 18.04 -11.23 -5.86
CA TRP A 111 18.77 -10.21 -6.64
C TRP A 111 19.00 -10.63 -8.09
N ILE A 112 19.29 -11.92 -8.33
CA ILE A 112 19.41 -12.44 -9.70
C ILE A 112 18.07 -12.33 -10.44
N GLU A 113 16.98 -12.72 -9.79
CA GLU A 113 15.64 -12.65 -10.34
C GLU A 113 15.22 -11.21 -10.64
N LEU A 114 15.54 -10.27 -9.76
CA LEU A 114 15.27 -8.84 -9.98
C LEU A 114 16.06 -8.30 -11.17
N ASP A 115 17.35 -8.63 -11.29
CA ASP A 115 18.21 -8.22 -12.42
C ASP A 115 17.66 -8.77 -13.76
N GLU A 116 17.25 -10.04 -13.77
CA GLU A 116 16.65 -10.65 -14.96
C GLU A 116 15.29 -10.01 -15.32
N HIS A 117 14.46 -9.75 -14.32
CA HIS A 117 13.18 -9.07 -14.51
C HIS A 117 13.37 -7.66 -15.09
N ASN A 118 14.28 -6.87 -14.53
CA ASN A 118 14.53 -5.50 -14.96
C ASN A 118 15.11 -5.38 -16.39
N LYS A 119 15.75 -6.44 -16.90
CA LYS A 119 16.19 -6.50 -18.31
C LYS A 119 15.01 -6.64 -19.27
N ILE A 120 13.90 -7.26 -18.80
CA ILE A 120 12.68 -7.47 -19.60
C ILE A 120 11.75 -6.27 -19.41
N GLU A 121 11.60 -5.81 -18.18
CA GLU A 121 10.72 -4.71 -17.78
C GLU A 121 11.54 -3.63 -17.05
N PRO A 122 12.19 -2.73 -17.81
CA PRO A 122 13.10 -1.72 -17.25
C PRO A 122 12.38 -0.59 -16.49
N GLU A 123 11.08 -0.52 -16.58
CA GLU A 123 10.22 0.42 -15.87
C GLU A 123 9.03 -0.29 -15.27
N VAL A 124 8.54 0.22 -14.15
CA VAL A 124 7.35 -0.30 -13.45
C VAL A 124 6.17 0.61 -13.77
N PRO A 125 5.18 0.13 -14.52
CA PRO A 125 3.96 0.90 -14.77
C PRO A 125 3.16 1.02 -13.46
N CYS A 126 2.80 2.24 -13.10
CA CYS A 126 2.01 2.56 -11.92
C CYS A 126 0.78 3.37 -12.35
N GLU A 127 -0.38 2.75 -12.31
CA GLU A 127 -1.64 3.42 -12.62
C GLU A 127 -2.22 4.07 -11.37
N LEU A 128 -2.36 5.38 -11.41
CA LEU A 128 -3.01 6.19 -10.39
C LEU A 128 -4.44 6.50 -10.83
N GLN A 129 -5.41 6.29 -9.94
CA GLN A 129 -6.79 6.67 -10.19
C GLN A 129 -7.33 7.52 -9.04
N ALA A 130 -8.26 8.40 -9.37
CA ALA A 130 -9.02 9.17 -8.41
C ALA A 130 -10.49 9.14 -8.79
N ILE A 131 -11.35 8.87 -7.83
CA ILE A 131 -12.81 8.93 -7.96
C ILE A 131 -13.31 9.85 -6.87
N SER A 132 -14.16 10.82 -7.22
CA SER A 132 -14.83 11.67 -6.22
C SER A 132 -16.33 11.44 -6.20
N ILE A 133 -16.88 11.50 -5.00
CA ILE A 133 -18.30 11.49 -4.69
C ILE A 133 -18.56 12.73 -3.84
N GLY A 134 -19.16 13.76 -4.43
CA GLY A 134 -19.30 15.05 -3.77
C GLY A 134 -17.94 15.65 -3.40
N ARG A 135 -17.73 15.91 -2.11
CA ARG A 135 -16.49 16.48 -1.56
C ARG A 135 -15.53 15.43 -0.99
N THR A 136 -15.80 14.16 -1.23
CA THR A 136 -14.96 13.03 -0.81
C THR A 136 -14.26 12.42 -2.02
N ALA A 137 -12.95 12.15 -1.93
CA ALA A 137 -12.16 11.49 -2.95
C ALA A 137 -11.61 10.15 -2.47
N TYR A 138 -11.50 9.23 -3.42
CA TYR A 138 -10.80 7.95 -3.29
C TYR A 138 -9.63 7.97 -4.28
N ALA A 139 -8.41 7.87 -3.78
CA ALA A 139 -7.20 7.83 -4.58
C ALA A 139 -6.57 6.44 -4.48
N SER A 140 -6.29 5.81 -5.62
CA SER A 140 -5.74 4.46 -5.65
C SER A 140 -4.32 4.41 -6.22
N ASN A 141 -3.56 3.42 -5.77
CA ASN A 141 -2.27 3.04 -6.32
C ASN A 141 -2.08 1.51 -6.26
N PRO A 142 -1.21 0.93 -7.09
CA PRO A 142 -1.00 -0.52 -7.14
C PRO A 142 0.05 -1.04 -6.15
N GLY A 143 0.53 -0.23 -5.19
CA GLY A 143 1.59 -0.61 -4.25
C GLY A 143 1.08 -1.01 -2.88
N GLU A 144 1.93 -1.73 -2.13
CA GLU A 144 1.86 -1.83 -0.67
C GLU A 144 2.47 -0.55 -0.09
N PHE A 145 1.63 0.46 0.03
CA PHE A 145 2.01 1.87 0.20
C PHE A 145 2.22 2.20 1.67
N PHE A 146 3.34 2.79 2.05
CA PHE A 146 3.60 3.17 3.43
C PHE A 146 2.60 4.21 3.94
N CYS A 147 2.21 4.06 5.20
CA CYS A 147 1.17 4.88 5.84
C CYS A 147 1.48 6.39 5.77
N ALA A 148 2.74 6.77 5.93
CA ALA A 148 3.18 8.16 5.87
C ALA A 148 2.89 8.79 4.49
N LEU A 149 3.14 8.06 3.40
CA LEU A 149 2.85 8.51 2.04
C LEU A 149 1.35 8.71 1.80
N GLY A 150 0.53 7.74 2.27
CA GLY A 150 -0.93 7.85 2.20
C GLY A 150 -1.46 9.05 2.99
N ASN A 151 -0.88 9.34 4.16
CA ASN A 151 -1.23 10.51 4.97
C ASN A 151 -0.80 11.82 4.31
N ASP A 152 0.31 11.83 3.57
CA ASP A 152 0.73 13.01 2.82
C ASP A 152 -0.25 13.36 1.69
N ILE A 153 -0.73 12.35 0.93
CA ILE A 153 -1.79 12.56 -0.06
C ILE A 153 -3.04 13.17 0.59
N LYS A 154 -3.50 12.59 1.71
CA LYS A 154 -4.69 13.10 2.44
C LYS A 154 -4.53 14.55 2.88
N ARG A 155 -3.35 14.90 3.41
CA ARG A 155 -3.07 16.27 3.88
C ARG A 155 -3.03 17.29 2.76
N ARG A 156 -2.55 16.91 1.58
CA ARG A 156 -2.35 17.79 0.42
C ARG A 156 -3.55 17.79 -0.53
N SER A 157 -4.49 16.89 -0.36
CA SER A 157 -5.68 16.78 -1.20
C SER A 157 -6.54 18.04 -1.13
N PRO A 158 -7.13 18.51 -2.25
CA PRO A 158 -8.10 19.60 -2.24
C PRO A 158 -9.49 19.19 -1.74
N PHE A 159 -9.75 17.90 -1.53
CA PHE A 159 -11.03 17.38 -1.06
C PHE A 159 -11.10 17.37 0.46
N ASP A 160 -12.31 17.55 1.03
CA ASP A 160 -12.52 17.55 2.49
C ASP A 160 -12.14 16.21 3.12
N ASN A 161 -12.44 15.12 2.42
CA ASN A 161 -12.05 13.77 2.82
C ASN A 161 -11.37 13.07 1.64
N THR A 162 -10.25 12.42 1.92
CA THR A 162 -9.54 11.60 0.93
C THR A 162 -9.19 10.26 1.54
N PHE A 163 -9.61 9.20 0.86
CA PHE A 163 -9.29 7.81 1.21
C PHE A 163 -8.29 7.25 0.22
N ILE A 164 -7.37 6.45 0.71
CA ILE A 164 -6.42 5.72 -0.13
C ILE A 164 -6.94 4.30 -0.31
N ALA A 165 -6.89 3.80 -1.54
CA ALA A 165 -7.09 2.40 -1.88
C ALA A 165 -5.80 1.85 -2.47
N GLU A 166 -5.04 1.10 -1.67
CA GLU A 166 -3.81 0.47 -2.14
C GLU A 166 -4.09 -0.88 -2.82
N LEU A 167 -3.06 -1.45 -3.47
CA LEU A 167 -3.16 -2.72 -4.23
C LEU A 167 -4.29 -2.72 -5.27
N ALA A 168 -4.61 -1.54 -5.78
CA ALA A 168 -5.67 -1.36 -6.75
C ALA A 168 -5.11 -1.31 -8.17
N ASN A 169 -5.73 -2.06 -9.09
CA ASN A 169 -5.39 -2.15 -10.52
C ASN A 169 -4.00 -2.75 -10.82
N GLY A 170 -3.39 -3.43 -9.87
CA GLY A 170 -2.09 -4.07 -10.03
C GLY A 170 -1.41 -4.34 -8.70
N CYS A 171 -0.18 -4.86 -8.78
CA CYS A 171 0.68 -5.06 -7.63
C CYS A 171 2.12 -4.78 -8.03
N ILE A 172 2.68 -3.68 -7.55
CA ILE A 172 4.08 -3.31 -7.78
C ILE A 172 4.99 -3.63 -6.58
N GLY A 173 4.41 -4.21 -5.51
CA GLY A 173 5.08 -4.53 -4.25
C GLY A 173 5.15 -3.34 -3.31
N TYR A 174 6.06 -3.42 -2.34
CA TYR A 174 6.23 -2.38 -1.33
C TYR A 174 6.70 -1.06 -1.93
N VAL A 175 6.12 0.01 -1.38
CA VAL A 175 6.47 1.39 -1.71
C VAL A 175 6.79 2.13 -0.40
N PRO A 176 8.05 2.00 0.08
CA PRO A 176 8.53 2.68 1.26
C PRO A 176 8.69 4.19 1.05
N THR A 177 8.73 4.95 2.15
CA THR A 177 9.26 6.32 2.15
C THR A 177 10.75 6.33 1.86
N GLU A 178 11.30 7.45 1.36
CA GLU A 178 12.72 7.56 1.03
C GLU A 178 13.65 7.23 2.21
N ASP A 179 13.28 7.64 3.42
CA ASP A 179 14.06 7.40 4.65
C ASP A 179 13.96 5.96 5.19
N ALA A 180 12.98 5.17 4.75
CA ALA A 180 12.80 3.79 5.21
C ALA A 180 13.77 2.78 4.57
N TYR A 181 14.59 3.19 3.60
CA TYR A 181 15.54 2.29 2.92
C TYR A 181 16.81 2.00 3.72
N GLU A 182 16.94 2.51 4.94
CA GLU A 182 18.05 2.19 5.83
C GLU A 182 18.00 0.76 6.41
N GLY A 183 16.89 0.06 6.25
CA GLY A 183 16.72 -1.33 6.69
C GLY A 183 15.25 -1.71 6.86
N GLY A 184 15.02 -2.99 7.09
CA GLY A 184 13.68 -3.54 7.28
C GLY A 184 13.28 -4.53 6.18
N TYR A 185 12.19 -5.25 6.43
CA TYR A 185 11.67 -6.26 5.51
C TYR A 185 11.15 -5.62 4.22
N GLU A 186 10.34 -4.62 4.38
CA GLU A 186 9.59 -3.98 3.31
C GLU A 186 10.51 -3.21 2.35
N SER A 187 11.69 -2.81 2.84
CA SER A 187 12.70 -2.07 2.06
C SER A 187 13.85 -2.95 1.53
N SER A 188 13.88 -4.24 1.88
CA SER A 188 14.90 -5.16 1.39
C SER A 188 14.71 -5.49 -0.09
N MET A 189 15.77 -5.30 -0.88
CA MET A 189 15.70 -5.37 -2.34
C MET A 189 15.37 -6.75 -2.89
N CYS A 190 14.19 -6.88 -3.50
CA CYS A 190 13.71 -8.08 -4.18
C CYS A 190 12.54 -7.69 -5.12
N LEU A 191 11.93 -8.64 -5.83
CA LEU A 191 10.79 -8.35 -6.73
C LEU A 191 9.59 -7.71 -6.02
N SER A 192 9.31 -8.11 -4.77
CA SER A 192 8.23 -7.52 -3.97
C SER A 192 8.61 -6.20 -3.30
N SER A 193 9.86 -5.74 -3.41
CA SER A 193 10.36 -4.46 -2.91
C SER A 193 11.41 -3.88 -3.85
N LYS A 194 10.96 -3.61 -5.08
CA LYS A 194 11.84 -3.18 -6.18
C LYS A 194 11.86 -1.67 -6.42
N MET A 195 11.06 -0.88 -5.69
CA MET A 195 11.01 0.57 -5.93
C MET A 195 12.32 1.26 -5.52
N GLU A 196 12.80 2.20 -6.34
CA GLU A 196 13.89 3.09 -5.94
C GLU A 196 13.43 4.03 -4.80
N PRO A 197 14.36 4.45 -3.89
CA PRO A 197 14.09 5.54 -2.96
C PRO A 197 13.53 6.77 -3.68
N GLY A 198 12.52 7.43 -3.12
CA GLY A 198 11.84 8.57 -3.73
C GLY A 198 10.67 8.21 -4.66
N ASN A 199 10.51 6.95 -5.07
CA ASN A 199 9.35 6.55 -5.90
C ASN A 199 8.02 6.73 -5.16
N GLY A 200 8.00 6.54 -3.85
CA GLY A 200 6.82 6.78 -3.02
C GLY A 200 6.38 8.23 -3.10
N GLU A 201 7.32 9.14 -2.97
CA GLU A 201 7.11 10.59 -3.02
C GLU A 201 6.67 11.04 -4.42
N ILE A 202 7.19 10.41 -5.48
CA ILE A 202 6.71 10.64 -6.86
C ILE A 202 5.24 10.23 -7.01
N ILE A 203 4.84 9.07 -6.47
CA ILE A 203 3.44 8.62 -6.46
C ILE A 203 2.56 9.61 -5.71
N VAL A 204 3.00 10.11 -4.55
CA VAL A 204 2.29 11.14 -3.77
C VAL A 204 2.07 12.39 -4.62
N ASP A 205 3.13 12.93 -5.18
CA ASP A 205 3.08 14.17 -5.97
C ASP A 205 2.15 14.05 -7.19
N GLU A 206 2.25 12.95 -7.90
CA GLU A 206 1.43 12.71 -9.09
C GLU A 206 -0.04 12.44 -8.73
N THR A 207 -0.30 11.80 -7.59
CA THR A 207 -1.66 11.61 -7.07
C THR A 207 -2.29 12.93 -6.65
N VAL A 208 -1.54 13.78 -5.94
CA VAL A 208 -2.01 15.13 -5.55
C VAL A 208 -2.31 15.97 -6.79
N LYS A 209 -1.42 16.00 -7.78
CA LYS A 209 -1.67 16.68 -9.05
C LYS A 209 -2.92 16.14 -9.76
N LEU A 210 -3.14 14.82 -9.72
CA LEU A 210 -4.33 14.21 -10.31
C LEU A 210 -5.59 14.71 -9.60
N LEU A 211 -5.61 14.75 -8.27
CA LEU A 211 -6.72 15.26 -7.46
C LEU A 211 -6.97 16.75 -7.72
N GLU A 212 -5.93 17.56 -7.88
CA GLU A 212 -6.03 18.99 -8.18
C GLU A 212 -6.67 19.28 -9.55
N THR A 213 -6.60 18.33 -10.49
CA THR A 213 -7.30 18.47 -11.80
C THR A 213 -8.80 18.25 -11.70
N MET A 214 -9.27 17.71 -10.57
CA MET A 214 -10.69 17.40 -10.39
C MET A 214 -11.42 18.59 -9.75
N THR A 215 -12.62 18.85 -10.22
CA THR A 215 -13.45 19.92 -9.64
C THR A 215 -14.02 19.49 -8.30
N VAL A 216 -13.73 20.23 -7.24
CA VAL A 216 -14.37 20.06 -5.93
C VAL A 216 -15.66 20.90 -5.92
N PRO A 217 -16.86 20.29 -5.87
CA PRO A 217 -18.11 21.04 -5.90
C PRO A 217 -18.31 21.81 -4.59
N ALA A 218 -18.46 23.12 -4.67
CA ALA A 218 -18.61 24.00 -3.48
C ALA A 218 -19.84 23.65 -2.63
N ASP A 219 -20.94 23.27 -3.27
CA ASP A 219 -22.25 23.04 -2.62
C ASP A 219 -22.61 21.55 -2.52
N ALA A 220 -21.67 20.63 -2.82
CA ALA A 220 -21.93 19.21 -2.73
C ALA A 220 -21.87 18.72 -1.27
N PRO A 221 -22.62 17.65 -0.94
CA PRO A 221 -22.51 17.01 0.37
C PRO A 221 -21.12 16.44 0.62
N VAL A 222 -20.74 16.45 1.89
CA VAL A 222 -19.48 15.86 2.41
C VAL A 222 -19.73 14.41 2.77
#